data_85a7b9b96be8ebfd7f55ef72d6a80c2e
#
_entry.id   85a7b9b96be8ebfd7f55ef72d6a80c2e
#
_cell.length_a   1.000
_cell.length_b   1.000
_cell.length_c   1.000
_cell.angle_alpha   90.00
_cell.angle_beta   90.00
_cell.angle_gamma   90.00
#
_symmetry.space_group_name_H-M   'P 1'
#
loop_
_entity.id
_entity.type
_entity.pdbx_description
1 polymer ?
#
loop_
_entity_poly.entity_id
_entity_poly.type
_entity_poly.pdbx_seq_one_letter_code
_entity_poly.pdbx_strand_id
1 'polypeptide(L)'
;MITQNGKTIHLKGRDFSYVMFADGDRNLFNFHFGKKIADLDYSKMEEEWKENFGFVSNRTCLDVYPQEYPAYGYTDLRNPAYQLVNRFGNMVSELKVKEYKVHHDKVVEITGMPALLKGDSKADTLEIVMEDSIIGLEVHLFYTVFEEYNVLARSAVLVNQSEEEMLLRSAYSVSVDLPQGEYDVIHFPGTWGRERDQVRTHLTMGLKAELESARGGSSAQLNPFVMITSPDADMQLEHLSLPVSH
;
A
#
# COMPACT_ATOMS: atom_id res chain seq x y z
N MET A 1 -12.71 2.75 11.25
CA MET A 1 -13.56 3.93 10.86
C MET A 1 -12.80 4.82 9.88
N ILE A 2 -13.48 5.34 8.87
CA ILE A 2 -12.88 6.16 7.81
C ILE A 2 -13.40 7.59 7.94
N THR A 3 -12.51 8.58 7.90
CA THR A 3 -12.86 10.00 7.90
C THR A 3 -12.11 10.74 6.79
N GLN A 4 -12.70 11.83 6.34
CA GLN A 4 -12.07 12.73 5.38
C GLN A 4 -12.03 14.15 5.95
N ASN A 5 -10.82 14.72 6.03
CA ASN A 5 -10.55 16.08 6.47
C ASN A 5 -9.83 16.83 5.34
N GLY A 6 -10.50 17.75 4.68
CA GLY A 6 -9.97 18.41 3.49
C GLY A 6 -9.62 17.41 2.40
N LYS A 7 -8.35 17.34 2.01
CA LYS A 7 -7.83 16.38 1.03
C LYS A 7 -7.33 15.08 1.67
N THR A 8 -7.24 15.03 3.00
CA THR A 8 -6.73 13.89 3.75
C THR A 8 -7.81 12.86 4.01
N ILE A 9 -7.49 11.60 3.73
CA ILE A 9 -8.29 10.44 4.07
C ILE A 9 -7.58 9.70 5.20
N HIS A 10 -8.30 9.45 6.27
CA HIS A 10 -7.77 8.80 7.46
C HIS A 10 -8.55 7.53 7.78
N LEU A 11 -7.88 6.39 7.68
CA LEU A 11 -8.40 5.08 8.06
C LEU A 11 -7.89 4.76 9.47
N LYS A 12 -8.81 4.50 10.38
CA LYS A 12 -8.52 4.36 11.82
C LYS A 12 -8.89 2.98 12.31
N GLY A 13 -7.89 2.20 12.74
CA GLY A 13 -8.08 1.04 13.59
C GLY A 13 -8.25 1.46 15.06
N ARG A 14 -8.27 0.47 15.97
CA ARG A 14 -8.26 0.74 17.41
C ARG A 14 -6.99 1.47 17.82
N ASP A 15 -5.82 0.99 17.38
CA ASP A 15 -4.50 1.46 17.81
C ASP A 15 -3.61 1.96 16.65
N PHE A 16 -4.07 1.87 15.40
CA PHE A 16 -3.32 2.34 14.23
C PHE A 16 -4.05 3.42 13.44
N SER A 17 -3.28 4.18 12.68
CA SER A 17 -3.73 5.09 11.63
C SER A 17 -3.07 4.74 10.31
N TYR A 18 -3.86 4.80 9.24
CA TYR A 18 -3.39 4.80 7.86
C TYR A 18 -3.90 6.07 7.19
N VAL A 19 -3.00 6.95 6.78
CA VAL A 19 -3.34 8.29 6.30
C VAL A 19 -2.80 8.49 4.90
N MET A 20 -3.64 8.99 4.02
CA MET A 20 -3.28 9.33 2.65
C MET A 20 -3.94 10.63 2.22
N PHE A 21 -3.39 11.28 1.21
CA PHE A 21 -3.99 12.44 0.59
C PHE A 21 -3.65 12.52 -0.91
N ALA A 22 -4.47 13.27 -1.65
CA ALA A 22 -4.15 13.63 -3.03
C ALA A 22 -3.69 15.08 -3.12
N ASP A 23 -2.65 15.34 -3.94
CA ASP A 23 -2.17 16.69 -4.24
C ASP A 23 -3.10 17.44 -5.20
N GLY A 24 -2.67 18.65 -5.63
CA GLY A 24 -3.39 19.46 -6.61
C GLY A 24 -3.48 18.81 -7.99
N ASP A 25 -2.53 17.95 -8.34
CA ASP A 25 -2.45 17.21 -9.60
C ASP A 25 -3.11 15.82 -9.51
N ARG A 26 -3.79 15.54 -8.40
CA ARG A 26 -4.50 14.27 -8.12
C ARG A 26 -3.57 13.05 -7.99
N ASN A 27 -2.29 13.25 -7.65
CA ASN A 27 -1.41 12.16 -7.25
C ASN A 27 -1.79 11.70 -5.84
N LEU A 28 -1.83 10.40 -5.61
CA LEU A 28 -2.18 9.82 -4.31
C LEU A 28 -0.92 9.43 -3.54
N PHE A 29 -0.77 9.97 -2.34
CA PHE A 29 0.37 9.72 -1.46
C PHE A 29 -0.03 9.04 -0.16
N ASN A 30 0.82 8.13 0.30
CA ASN A 30 0.80 7.62 1.67
C ASN A 30 1.50 8.65 2.58
N PHE A 31 0.83 9.07 3.62
CA PHE A 31 1.42 10.00 4.60
C PHE A 31 1.89 9.30 5.85
N HIS A 32 1.11 8.34 6.33
CA HIS A 32 1.40 7.66 7.59
C HIS A 32 0.76 6.27 7.64
N PHE A 33 1.53 5.30 8.09
CA PHE A 33 1.05 4.02 8.56
C PHE A 33 1.77 3.65 9.85
N GLY A 34 1.05 3.56 10.94
CA GLY A 34 1.64 3.26 12.23
C GLY A 34 0.70 3.51 13.40
N LYS A 35 1.25 3.90 14.55
CA LYS A 35 0.46 4.22 15.74
C LYS A 35 -0.60 5.29 15.44
N LYS A 36 -1.69 5.23 16.19
CA LYS A 36 -2.82 6.15 16.04
C LYS A 36 -2.38 7.60 16.21
N ILE A 37 -2.74 8.45 15.25
CA ILE A 37 -2.48 9.90 15.25
C ILE A 37 -3.79 10.68 15.24
N ALA A 38 -3.70 11.99 15.44
CA ALA A 38 -4.85 12.89 15.44
C ALA A 38 -5.55 12.93 14.07
N ASP A 39 -6.82 13.27 14.06
CA ASP A 39 -7.63 13.39 12.85
C ASP A 39 -7.57 14.83 12.31
N LEU A 40 -6.56 15.12 11.49
CA LEU A 40 -6.25 16.44 10.96
C LEU A 40 -6.17 16.41 9.43
N ASP A 41 -6.13 17.60 8.82
CA ASP A 41 -5.79 17.75 7.41
C ASP A 41 -4.26 17.80 7.24
N TYR A 42 -3.69 16.67 6.86
CA TYR A 42 -2.24 16.52 6.63
C TYR A 42 -1.79 16.94 5.23
N SER A 43 -2.71 17.28 4.33
CA SER A 43 -2.35 17.71 2.97
C SER A 43 -1.51 18.99 2.95
N LYS A 44 -1.53 19.77 4.04
CA LYS A 44 -0.69 20.96 4.20
C LYS A 44 0.79 20.63 4.34
N MET A 45 1.13 19.43 4.79
CA MET A 45 2.52 18.96 4.87
C MET A 45 3.17 18.80 3.48
N GLU A 46 2.37 18.76 2.42
CA GLU A 46 2.88 18.76 1.05
C GLU A 46 3.74 19.98 0.74
N GLU A 47 3.40 21.15 1.30
CA GLU A 47 4.19 22.37 1.13
C GLU A 47 5.57 22.25 1.77
N GLU A 48 5.66 21.66 2.96
CA GLU A 48 6.94 21.38 3.63
C GLU A 48 7.80 20.40 2.87
N TRP A 49 7.21 19.40 2.23
CA TRP A 49 7.95 18.47 1.38
C TRP A 49 8.55 19.16 0.15
N LYS A 50 7.83 20.09 -0.46
CA LYS A 50 8.31 20.88 -1.61
C LYS A 50 9.48 21.79 -1.24
N GLU A 51 9.45 22.40 -0.06
CA GLU A 51 10.50 23.32 0.40
C GLU A 51 11.83 22.62 0.69
N ASN A 52 11.80 21.37 1.14
CA ASN A 52 12.99 20.60 1.49
C ASN A 52 13.82 20.15 0.27
N PHE A 53 13.24 20.15 -0.92
CA PHE A 53 13.92 19.79 -2.16
C PHE A 53 14.17 21.05 -3.02
N GLY A 54 15.23 21.77 -2.73
CA GLY A 54 15.61 23.04 -3.34
C GLY A 54 15.86 23.08 -4.87
N PHE A 55 15.36 22.13 -5.63
CA PHE A 55 15.35 22.11 -7.08
C PHE A 55 13.94 22.26 -7.59
N VAL A 56 13.54 23.47 -7.76
CA VAL A 56 12.15 23.75 -8.01
C VAL A 56 11.83 24.04 -9.44
N SER A 57 11.14 23.14 -10.03
CA SER A 57 10.02 23.52 -10.88
C SER A 57 8.77 23.49 -9.99
N ASN A 58 7.72 24.24 -10.27
CA ASN A 58 6.42 24.21 -9.61
C ASN A 58 5.68 22.85 -9.73
N ARG A 59 6.41 21.77 -9.94
CA ARG A 59 5.90 20.41 -10.10
C ARG A 59 6.33 19.54 -8.92
N THR A 60 5.42 18.73 -8.44
CA THR A 60 5.68 17.69 -7.46
C THR A 60 6.74 16.72 -8.02
N CYS A 61 7.83 16.52 -7.27
CA CYS A 61 8.86 15.55 -7.63
C CYS A 61 8.42 14.17 -7.10
N LEU A 62 7.82 13.37 -7.96
CA LEU A 62 7.27 12.06 -7.57
C LEU A 62 8.33 11.04 -7.12
N ASP A 63 9.61 11.28 -7.42
CA ASP A 63 10.71 10.41 -7.02
C ASP A 63 10.91 10.33 -5.51
N VAL A 64 10.51 11.37 -4.80
CA VAL A 64 10.78 11.54 -3.36
C VAL A 64 9.53 11.43 -2.50
N TYR A 65 8.36 11.43 -3.11
CA TYR A 65 7.11 11.31 -2.37
C TYR A 65 6.63 9.85 -2.30
N PRO A 66 6.14 9.41 -1.16
CA PRO A 66 5.65 8.05 -0.97
C PRO A 66 4.31 7.86 -1.69
N GLN A 67 4.37 7.52 -2.99
CA GLN A 67 3.16 7.23 -3.75
C GLN A 67 2.44 6.02 -3.18
N GLU A 68 1.13 6.10 -3.05
CA GLU A 68 0.30 5.04 -2.48
C GLU A 68 0.22 3.80 -3.40
N TYR A 69 0.22 4.01 -4.72
CA TYR A 69 0.19 2.95 -5.70
C TYR A 69 1.07 3.33 -6.91
N PRO A 70 2.41 3.24 -6.77
CA PRO A 70 3.36 3.75 -7.75
C PRO A 70 3.26 3.00 -9.09
N ALA A 71 3.23 3.78 -10.18
CA ALA A 71 3.25 3.27 -11.55
C ALA A 71 4.67 3.19 -12.10
N TYR A 72 4.89 2.33 -13.09
CA TYR A 72 6.18 2.25 -13.78
C TYR A 72 6.39 3.45 -14.73
N GLY A 73 7.61 4.00 -14.70
CA GLY A 73 8.10 4.92 -15.71
C GLY A 73 7.65 6.38 -15.58
N TYR A 74 6.93 6.71 -14.50
CA TYR A 74 6.56 8.09 -14.22
C TYR A 74 7.40 8.62 -13.05
N THR A 75 8.66 8.88 -13.31
CA THR A 75 9.69 9.45 -12.41
C THR A 75 10.08 8.59 -11.21
N ASP A 76 9.22 7.74 -10.69
CA ASP A 76 9.52 6.86 -9.56
C ASP A 76 10.38 5.66 -10.01
N LEU A 77 11.58 5.54 -9.45
CA LEU A 77 12.52 4.45 -9.73
C LEU A 77 12.39 3.27 -8.78
N ARG A 78 11.43 3.31 -7.87
CA ARG A 78 11.11 2.20 -6.95
C ARG A 78 10.42 1.06 -7.70
N ASN A 79 10.28 -0.09 -7.03
CA ASN A 79 9.47 -1.17 -7.58
C ASN A 79 8.01 -0.71 -7.72
N PRO A 80 7.45 -0.73 -8.95
CA PRO A 80 6.09 -0.29 -9.16
C PRO A 80 5.08 -1.26 -8.54
N ALA A 81 3.92 -0.75 -8.14
CA ALA A 81 2.83 -1.57 -7.62
C ALA A 81 2.18 -2.45 -8.70
N TYR A 82 2.34 -2.09 -9.95
CA TYR A 82 1.94 -2.91 -11.10
C TYR A 82 2.82 -2.65 -12.31
N GLN A 83 2.90 -3.63 -13.20
CA GLN A 83 3.58 -3.51 -14.49
C GLN A 83 2.61 -3.94 -15.60
N LEU A 84 2.32 -3.02 -16.49
CA LEU A 84 1.38 -3.18 -17.58
C LEU A 84 2.04 -2.75 -18.90
N VAL A 85 2.01 -3.61 -19.91
CA VAL A 85 2.33 -3.19 -21.28
C VAL A 85 1.04 -2.65 -21.89
N ASN A 86 1.04 -1.35 -22.16
CA ASN A 86 -0.13 -0.65 -22.67
C ASN A 86 -0.27 -0.82 -24.20
N ARG A 87 -1.34 -0.28 -24.76
CA ARG A 87 -1.64 -0.32 -26.20
C ARG A 87 -0.58 0.28 -27.11
N PHE A 88 0.30 1.12 -26.58
CA PHE A 88 1.42 1.71 -27.32
C PHE A 88 2.69 0.84 -27.27
N GLY A 89 2.64 -0.32 -26.64
CA GLY A 89 3.77 -1.25 -26.51
C GLY A 89 4.82 -0.83 -25.47
N ASN A 90 4.50 0.11 -24.58
CA ASN A 90 5.37 0.53 -23.49
C ASN A 90 4.68 0.32 -22.12
N MET A 91 5.43 0.51 -21.03
CA MET A 91 4.95 0.28 -19.67
C MET A 91 4.67 1.58 -18.89
N VAL A 92 4.79 2.73 -19.53
CA VAL A 92 4.57 4.02 -18.84
C VAL A 92 3.08 4.19 -18.55
N SER A 93 2.77 4.56 -17.32
CA SER A 93 1.42 4.83 -16.87
C SER A 93 1.42 5.96 -15.83
N GLU A 94 0.40 6.81 -15.87
CA GLU A 94 0.22 7.94 -14.98
C GLU A 94 -1.18 7.88 -14.34
N LEU A 95 -1.27 7.26 -13.18
CA LEU A 95 -2.53 7.17 -12.44
C LEU A 95 -2.84 8.47 -11.70
N LYS A 96 -4.07 8.96 -11.85
CA LYS A 96 -4.62 10.10 -11.11
C LYS A 96 -5.89 9.68 -10.38
N VAL A 97 -6.09 10.21 -9.18
CA VAL A 97 -7.32 9.96 -8.44
C VAL A 97 -8.52 10.54 -9.22
N LYS A 98 -9.52 9.72 -9.42
CA LYS A 98 -10.79 10.07 -10.05
C LYS A 98 -11.87 10.35 -9.02
N GLU A 99 -12.06 9.43 -8.09
CA GLU A 99 -13.08 9.55 -7.05
C GLU A 99 -12.77 8.69 -5.82
N TYR A 100 -13.45 9.00 -4.72
CA TYR A 100 -13.45 8.24 -3.47
C TYR A 100 -14.87 7.80 -3.13
N LYS A 101 -15.00 6.55 -2.68
CA LYS A 101 -16.27 5.99 -2.19
C LYS A 101 -16.07 5.35 -0.84
N VAL A 102 -16.86 5.73 0.15
CA VAL A 102 -16.82 5.12 1.49
C VAL A 102 -18.06 4.26 1.68
N HIS A 103 -17.86 2.99 1.93
CA HIS A 103 -18.92 2.02 2.23
C HIS A 103 -18.91 1.76 3.74
N HIS A 104 -19.85 2.38 4.45
CA HIS A 104 -19.93 2.24 5.91
C HIS A 104 -20.53 0.90 6.30
N ASP A 105 -19.94 0.28 7.32
CA ASP A 105 -20.28 -1.03 7.87
C ASP A 105 -20.44 -2.13 6.81
N LYS A 106 -19.64 -2.04 5.75
CA LYS A 106 -19.71 -2.94 4.59
C LYS A 106 -18.32 -3.35 4.13
N VAL A 107 -18.14 -4.64 3.95
CA VAL A 107 -17.03 -5.24 3.20
C VAL A 107 -17.44 -5.34 1.74
N VAL A 108 -16.62 -4.80 0.85
CA VAL A 108 -16.84 -4.92 -0.60
C VAL A 108 -16.26 -6.25 -1.07
N GLU A 109 -17.11 -7.09 -1.65
CA GLU A 109 -16.69 -8.34 -2.27
C GLU A 109 -16.11 -8.08 -3.66
N ILE A 110 -14.96 -8.69 -3.91
CA ILE A 110 -14.28 -8.62 -5.21
C ILE A 110 -14.34 -10.01 -5.84
N THR A 111 -14.94 -10.10 -7.02
CA THR A 111 -15.09 -11.36 -7.75
C THR A 111 -13.73 -12.01 -7.99
N GLY A 112 -13.62 -13.29 -7.64
CA GLY A 112 -12.38 -14.06 -7.80
C GLY A 112 -11.36 -13.91 -6.68
N MET A 113 -11.60 -13.04 -5.70
CA MET A 113 -10.76 -12.88 -4.51
C MET A 113 -11.36 -13.66 -3.32
N PRO A 114 -10.53 -14.09 -2.35
CA PRO A 114 -11.04 -14.64 -1.10
C PRO A 114 -11.98 -13.67 -0.40
N ALA A 115 -13.09 -14.18 0.12
CA ALA A 115 -14.07 -13.38 0.84
C ALA A 115 -13.50 -12.88 2.18
N LEU A 116 -13.69 -11.61 2.46
CA LEU A 116 -13.44 -11.03 3.79
C LEU A 116 -14.71 -11.19 4.63
N LEU A 117 -14.64 -11.93 5.72
CA LEU A 117 -15.77 -12.16 6.60
C LEU A 117 -15.77 -11.13 7.73
N LYS A 118 -16.78 -10.28 7.73
CA LYS A 118 -16.96 -9.26 8.78
C LYS A 118 -17.40 -9.87 10.12
N GLY A 119 -18.21 -10.93 10.09
CA GLY A 119 -18.87 -11.44 11.29
C GLY A 119 -19.76 -10.37 11.93
N ASP A 120 -19.70 -10.26 13.25
CA ASP A 120 -20.43 -9.25 14.04
C ASP A 120 -19.63 -7.93 14.21
N SER A 121 -18.38 -7.86 13.70
CA SER A 121 -17.55 -6.67 13.82
C SER A 121 -17.98 -5.57 12.85
N LYS A 122 -17.69 -4.32 13.21
CA LYS A 122 -17.83 -3.19 12.29
C LYS A 122 -16.66 -3.14 11.32
N ALA A 123 -16.95 -2.91 10.04
CA ALA A 123 -15.95 -2.77 9.01
C ALA A 123 -16.36 -1.72 7.99
N ASP A 124 -15.54 -0.71 7.79
CA ASP A 124 -15.72 0.28 6.72
C ASP A 124 -14.78 -0.04 5.57
N THR A 125 -15.24 0.10 4.33
CA THR A 125 -14.39 -0.01 3.14
C THR A 125 -14.31 1.33 2.42
N LEU A 126 -13.08 1.79 2.18
CA LEU A 126 -12.77 2.86 1.23
C LEU A 126 -12.46 2.24 -0.12
N GLU A 127 -13.08 2.75 -1.16
CA GLU A 127 -12.72 2.51 -2.56
C GLU A 127 -12.16 3.80 -3.13
N ILE A 128 -10.94 3.75 -3.66
CA ILE A 128 -10.31 4.84 -4.40
C ILE A 128 -10.25 4.42 -5.86
N VAL A 129 -10.89 5.18 -6.73
CA VAL A 129 -10.80 4.97 -8.17
C VAL A 129 -9.74 5.90 -8.73
N MET A 130 -8.74 5.32 -9.38
CA MET A 130 -7.69 6.03 -10.11
C MET A 130 -7.78 5.72 -11.59
N GLU A 131 -7.38 6.67 -12.44
CA GLU A 131 -7.41 6.49 -13.88
C GLU A 131 -6.15 7.01 -14.56
N ASP A 132 -5.76 6.33 -15.62
CA ASP A 132 -4.90 6.85 -16.68
C ASP A 132 -5.74 6.97 -17.96
N SER A 133 -6.20 8.18 -18.25
CA SER A 133 -7.10 8.44 -19.38
C SER A 133 -6.39 8.31 -20.75
N ILE A 134 -5.06 8.36 -20.78
CA ILE A 134 -4.29 8.26 -22.04
C ILE A 134 -4.28 6.83 -22.54
N ILE A 135 -4.06 5.88 -21.63
CA ILE A 135 -4.01 4.46 -22.01
C ILE A 135 -5.35 3.75 -21.80
N GLY A 136 -6.30 4.38 -21.09
CA GLY A 136 -7.60 3.77 -20.78
C GLY A 136 -7.51 2.73 -19.66
N LEU A 137 -6.66 2.95 -18.66
CA LEU A 137 -6.55 2.11 -17.47
C LEU A 137 -7.34 2.73 -16.32
N GLU A 138 -8.14 1.94 -15.63
CA GLU A 138 -8.75 2.31 -14.35
C GLU A 138 -8.29 1.33 -13.27
N VAL A 139 -7.96 1.85 -12.09
CA VAL A 139 -7.52 1.04 -10.94
C VAL A 139 -8.41 1.37 -9.75
N HIS A 140 -9.03 0.35 -9.17
CA HIS A 140 -9.79 0.45 -7.94
C HIS A 140 -8.96 -0.10 -6.79
N LEU A 141 -8.65 0.75 -5.82
CA LEU A 141 -7.97 0.37 -4.58
C LEU A 141 -8.98 0.26 -3.46
N PHE A 142 -9.08 -0.91 -2.87
CA PHE A 142 -9.99 -1.19 -1.75
C PHE A 142 -9.21 -1.29 -0.45
N TYR A 143 -9.72 -0.61 0.58
CA TYR A 143 -9.17 -0.61 1.93
C TYR A 143 -10.28 -0.90 2.93
N THR A 144 -10.30 -2.08 3.51
CA THR A 144 -11.30 -2.45 4.51
C THR A 144 -10.66 -2.43 5.89
N VAL A 145 -11.18 -1.59 6.76
CA VAL A 145 -10.73 -1.45 8.16
C VAL A 145 -11.64 -2.24 9.07
N PHE A 146 -11.06 -3.18 9.80
CA PHE A 146 -11.69 -3.88 10.92
C PHE A 146 -11.16 -3.27 12.21
N GLU A 147 -11.89 -2.28 12.76
CA GLU A 147 -11.40 -1.45 13.87
C GLU A 147 -11.04 -2.28 15.10
N GLU A 148 -11.92 -3.21 15.51
CA GLU A 148 -11.76 -4.03 16.71
C GLU A 148 -10.52 -4.95 16.66
N TYR A 149 -10.17 -5.41 15.47
CA TYR A 149 -9.07 -6.35 15.26
C TYR A 149 -7.75 -5.69 14.87
N ASN A 150 -7.70 -4.37 14.70
CA ASN A 150 -6.55 -3.67 14.17
C ASN A 150 -6.08 -4.23 12.81
N VAL A 151 -7.02 -4.60 11.96
CA VAL A 151 -6.74 -5.16 10.64
C VAL A 151 -7.13 -4.18 9.55
N LEU A 152 -6.22 -3.98 8.61
CA LEU A 152 -6.45 -3.30 7.34
C LEU A 152 -6.28 -4.31 6.21
N ALA A 153 -7.36 -4.65 5.54
CA ALA A 153 -7.31 -5.47 4.34
C ALA A 153 -7.22 -4.58 3.09
N ARG A 154 -6.34 -4.94 2.16
CA ARG A 154 -6.14 -4.21 0.90
C ARG A 154 -6.31 -5.14 -0.30
N SER A 155 -6.89 -4.58 -1.36
CA SER A 155 -7.01 -5.23 -2.68
C SER A 155 -6.93 -4.18 -3.78
N ALA A 156 -6.49 -4.60 -4.95
CA ALA A 156 -6.46 -3.76 -6.15
C ALA A 156 -7.14 -4.50 -7.31
N VAL A 157 -7.95 -3.78 -8.06
CA VAL A 157 -8.58 -4.27 -9.29
C VAL A 157 -8.18 -3.35 -10.43
N LEU A 158 -7.59 -3.91 -11.47
CA LEU A 158 -7.21 -3.19 -12.68
C LEU A 158 -8.25 -3.47 -13.75
N VAL A 159 -8.78 -2.41 -14.34
CA VAL A 159 -9.83 -2.47 -15.37
C VAL A 159 -9.31 -1.84 -16.65
N ASN A 160 -9.31 -2.61 -17.72
CA ASN A 160 -9.03 -2.08 -19.06
C ASN A 160 -10.30 -1.45 -19.62
N GLN A 161 -10.31 -0.12 -19.72
CA GLN A 161 -11.41 0.66 -20.28
C GLN A 161 -11.23 0.95 -21.78
N SER A 162 -10.07 0.54 -22.35
CA SER A 162 -9.83 0.68 -23.78
C SER A 162 -10.39 -0.53 -24.56
N GLU A 163 -10.54 -0.39 -25.86
CA GLU A 163 -10.92 -1.48 -26.76
C GLU A 163 -9.73 -2.39 -27.13
N GLU A 164 -8.51 -2.00 -26.77
CA GLU A 164 -7.30 -2.71 -27.14
C GLU A 164 -6.79 -3.58 -25.97
N GLU A 165 -6.08 -4.63 -26.30
CA GLU A 165 -5.49 -5.52 -25.30
C GLU A 165 -4.33 -4.82 -24.55
N MET A 166 -4.25 -5.09 -23.24
CA MET A 166 -3.15 -4.72 -22.38
C MET A 166 -2.59 -5.99 -21.73
N LEU A 167 -1.27 -6.09 -21.63
CA LEU A 167 -0.60 -7.20 -20.98
C LEU A 167 -0.20 -6.83 -19.56
N LEU A 168 -0.91 -7.36 -18.58
CA LEU A 168 -0.55 -7.23 -17.16
C LEU A 168 0.57 -8.23 -16.83
N ARG A 169 1.75 -7.73 -16.46
CA ARG A 169 2.92 -8.53 -16.07
C ARG A 169 2.99 -8.82 -14.59
N SER A 170 2.64 -7.83 -13.77
CA SER A 170 2.54 -7.97 -12.32
C SER A 170 1.56 -6.96 -11.75
N ALA A 171 0.93 -7.32 -10.63
CA ALA A 171 0.11 -6.43 -9.81
C ALA A 171 0.23 -6.84 -8.35
N TYR A 172 0.49 -5.88 -7.49
CA TYR A 172 0.56 -6.07 -6.04
C TYR A 172 -0.68 -5.44 -5.40
N SER A 173 -1.20 -6.07 -4.37
CA SER A 173 -2.33 -5.56 -3.61
C SER A 173 -1.92 -4.44 -2.64
N VAL A 174 -0.63 -4.32 -2.34
CA VAL A 174 -0.10 -3.35 -1.38
C VAL A 174 1.26 -2.82 -1.80
N SER A 175 1.45 -1.52 -1.65
CA SER A 175 2.73 -0.84 -1.61
C SER A 175 2.71 0.04 -0.36
N VAL A 176 3.71 -0.04 0.50
CA VAL A 176 3.79 0.72 1.75
C VAL A 176 5.19 1.20 1.98
N ASP A 177 5.35 2.50 2.15
CA ASP A 177 6.58 3.12 2.63
C ASP A 177 6.53 3.19 4.16
N LEU A 178 7.54 2.65 4.80
CA LEU A 178 7.70 2.76 6.25
C LEU A 178 8.57 3.96 6.59
N PRO A 179 8.38 4.59 7.77
CA PRO A 179 9.27 5.64 8.24
C PRO A 179 10.74 5.21 8.22
N GLN A 180 11.64 6.16 8.09
CA GLN A 180 13.09 5.85 8.18
C GLN A 180 13.40 5.19 9.53
N GLY A 181 14.07 4.05 9.50
CA GLY A 181 14.41 3.28 10.69
C GLY A 181 15.16 2.01 10.37
N GLU A 182 15.48 1.26 11.39
CA GLU A 182 16.06 -0.08 11.28
C GLU A 182 14.96 -1.12 11.40
N TYR A 183 14.93 -2.07 10.49
CA TYR A 183 13.89 -3.10 10.41
C TYR A 183 14.47 -4.47 10.19
N ASP A 184 13.84 -5.45 10.82
CA ASP A 184 14.02 -6.86 10.52
C ASP A 184 12.79 -7.41 9.80
N VAL A 185 13.04 -8.29 8.85
CA VAL A 185 12.00 -9.10 8.19
C VAL A 185 12.05 -10.51 8.75
N ILE A 186 10.91 -10.97 9.27
CA ILE A 186 10.75 -12.34 9.73
C ILE A 186 9.79 -13.04 8.76
N HIS A 187 10.20 -14.21 8.27
CA HIS A 187 9.40 -15.05 7.40
C HIS A 187 9.59 -16.53 7.74
N PHE A 188 8.75 -17.38 7.19
CA PHE A 188 8.66 -18.79 7.55
C PHE A 188 8.81 -19.68 6.30
N PRO A 189 10.04 -19.92 5.84
CA PRO A 189 10.35 -20.92 4.83
C PRO A 189 10.26 -22.33 5.40
N GLY A 190 10.41 -23.31 4.56
CA GLY A 190 10.50 -24.71 4.98
C GLY A 190 10.44 -25.69 3.82
N THR A 191 10.32 -26.95 4.18
CA THR A 191 10.09 -28.07 3.26
C THR A 191 9.14 -29.05 3.93
N TRP A 192 8.67 -30.03 3.19
CA TRP A 192 7.90 -31.13 3.77
C TRP A 192 8.67 -31.78 4.94
N GLY A 193 8.02 -31.88 6.11
CA GLY A 193 8.62 -32.41 7.34
C GLY A 193 9.48 -31.41 8.11
N ARG A 194 9.68 -30.18 7.59
CA ARG A 194 10.39 -29.06 8.25
C ARG A 194 9.76 -27.76 7.84
N GLU A 195 8.48 -27.62 8.13
CA GLU A 195 7.68 -26.45 7.77
C GLU A 195 7.86 -25.36 8.82
N ARG A 196 7.80 -24.11 8.35
CA ARG A 196 7.72 -22.90 9.17
C ARG A 196 8.96 -22.65 10.04
N ASP A 197 10.15 -22.93 9.52
CA ASP A 197 11.37 -22.47 10.17
C ASP A 197 11.38 -20.94 10.20
N GLN A 198 11.62 -20.34 11.37
CA GLN A 198 11.68 -18.89 11.49
C GLN A 198 13.03 -18.38 10.98
N VAL A 199 12.98 -17.53 9.96
CA VAL A 199 14.15 -16.80 9.47
C VAL A 199 13.95 -15.32 9.73
N ARG A 200 14.96 -14.69 10.33
CA ARG A 200 15.00 -13.24 10.60
C ARG A 200 16.17 -12.64 9.84
N THR A 201 15.89 -11.61 9.05
CA THR A 201 16.86 -10.91 8.21
C THR A 201 16.83 -9.43 8.53
N HIS A 202 17.98 -8.88 8.94
CA HIS A 202 18.12 -7.44 9.15
C HIS A 202 18.18 -6.71 7.81
N LEU A 203 17.33 -5.70 7.62
CA LEU A 203 17.31 -4.86 6.43
C LEU A 203 18.29 -3.71 6.59
N THR A 204 19.31 -3.68 5.74
CA THR A 204 20.25 -2.57 5.63
C THR A 204 19.97 -1.75 4.37
N MET A 205 20.44 -0.51 4.36
CA MET A 205 20.30 0.36 3.18
C MET A 205 20.88 -0.31 1.93
N GLY A 206 20.11 -0.31 0.84
CA GLY A 206 20.47 -0.94 -0.43
C GLY A 206 20.22 -2.45 -0.51
N LEU A 207 19.78 -3.09 0.57
CA LEU A 207 19.39 -4.50 0.53
C LEU A 207 17.95 -4.63 -0.02
N LYS A 208 17.77 -5.58 -0.96
CA LYS A 208 16.46 -6.07 -1.38
C LYS A 208 16.24 -7.46 -0.83
N ALA A 209 15.19 -7.67 -0.03
CA ALA A 209 14.70 -8.99 0.33
C ALA A 209 13.50 -9.34 -0.55
N GLU A 210 13.52 -10.50 -1.19
CA GLU A 210 12.44 -10.98 -2.05
C GLU A 210 11.99 -12.35 -1.57
N LEU A 211 10.68 -12.49 -1.34
CA LEU A 211 10.04 -13.72 -0.91
C LEU A 211 9.08 -14.16 -2.00
N GLU A 212 9.40 -15.26 -2.67
CA GLU A 212 8.64 -15.76 -3.80
C GLU A 212 8.26 -17.23 -3.62
N SER A 213 7.04 -17.58 -4.05
CA SER A 213 6.60 -18.96 -4.19
C SER A 213 6.02 -19.17 -5.59
N ALA A 214 6.62 -20.04 -6.36
CA ALA A 214 6.12 -20.44 -7.67
C ALA A 214 4.98 -21.49 -7.59
N ARG A 215 4.55 -21.85 -6.39
CA ARG A 215 3.45 -22.81 -6.17
C ARG A 215 2.13 -22.05 -6.08
N GLY A 216 1.10 -22.56 -6.72
CA GLY A 216 -0.22 -21.94 -6.85
C GLY A 216 -1.05 -21.83 -5.57
N GLY A 217 -0.44 -21.94 -4.40
CA GLY A 217 -1.09 -21.81 -3.12
C GLY A 217 -0.11 -21.74 -1.98
N SER A 218 -0.61 -21.54 -0.78
CA SER A 218 0.16 -21.64 0.46
C SER A 218 0.91 -22.97 0.51
N SER A 219 2.22 -22.95 0.70
CA SER A 219 3.04 -24.15 0.65
C SER A 219 3.94 -24.26 1.88
N ALA A 220 4.41 -25.50 2.13
CA ALA A 220 5.42 -25.76 3.14
C ALA A 220 6.76 -25.05 2.84
N GLN A 221 6.99 -24.68 1.58
CA GLN A 221 8.22 -24.02 1.14
C GLN A 221 8.30 -22.56 1.59
N LEU A 222 7.16 -21.86 1.54
CA LEU A 222 7.04 -20.47 2.00
C LEU A 222 5.61 -20.24 2.51
N ASN A 223 5.49 -19.88 3.77
CA ASN A 223 4.24 -19.44 4.31
C ASN A 223 3.93 -18.02 3.78
N PRO A 224 2.72 -17.73 3.27
CA PRO A 224 2.33 -16.40 2.77
C PRO A 224 2.13 -15.39 3.93
N PHE A 225 3.14 -15.23 4.73
CA PHE A 225 3.16 -14.36 5.90
C PHE A 225 4.55 -13.77 6.06
N VAL A 226 4.61 -12.46 6.29
CA VAL A 226 5.82 -11.73 6.60
C VAL A 226 5.56 -10.79 7.77
N MET A 227 6.52 -10.69 8.67
CA MET A 227 6.50 -9.72 9.76
C MET A 227 7.65 -8.75 9.58
N ILE A 228 7.35 -7.45 9.72
CA ILE A 228 8.35 -6.39 9.76
C ILE A 228 8.36 -5.85 11.19
N THR A 229 9.53 -5.82 11.81
CA THR A 229 9.68 -5.47 13.22
C THR A 229 10.92 -4.63 13.45
N SER A 230 11.01 -3.97 14.61
CA SER A 230 12.26 -3.38 15.05
C SER A 230 13.30 -4.46 15.38
N PRO A 231 14.62 -4.19 15.25
CA PRO A 231 15.66 -5.18 15.58
C PRO A 231 15.61 -5.66 17.03
N ASP A 232 15.15 -4.81 17.95
CA ASP A 232 15.05 -5.12 19.39
C ASP A 232 13.79 -5.90 19.77
N ALA A 233 12.87 -6.14 18.84
CA ALA A 233 11.66 -6.90 19.14
C ALA A 233 12.00 -8.36 19.38
N ASP A 234 11.56 -8.88 20.51
CA ASP A 234 11.63 -10.29 20.86
C ASP A 234 10.22 -10.92 20.87
N MET A 235 10.17 -12.23 21.07
CA MET A 235 8.89 -12.99 21.09
C MET A 235 8.00 -12.64 22.29
N GLN A 236 8.49 -11.85 23.24
CA GLN A 236 7.76 -11.46 24.45
C GLN A 236 7.26 -10.02 24.40
N LEU A 237 7.80 -9.20 23.48
CA LEU A 237 7.34 -7.82 23.26
C LEU A 237 6.15 -7.81 22.31
N GLU A 238 4.96 -7.72 22.87
CA GLU A 238 3.68 -7.59 22.13
C GLU A 238 3.54 -6.26 21.37
N HIS A 239 4.60 -5.50 21.14
CA HIS A 239 4.55 -4.18 20.53
C HIS A 239 5.26 -4.14 19.19
N LEU A 240 4.49 -4.26 18.12
CA LEU A 240 4.83 -3.67 16.82
C LEU A 240 4.84 -2.12 16.98
N SER A 241 5.89 -1.59 17.59
CA SER A 241 6.11 -0.15 17.60
C SER A 241 6.93 0.20 16.38
N LEU A 242 6.26 0.65 15.31
CA LEU A 242 6.98 1.39 14.29
C LEU A 242 7.62 2.62 14.95
N PRO A 243 8.93 2.87 14.76
CA PRO A 243 9.57 4.02 15.36
C PRO A 243 8.92 5.29 14.85
N VAL A 244 8.47 6.13 15.75
CA VAL A 244 8.05 7.49 15.43
C VAL A 244 9.32 8.33 15.44
N SER A 245 9.79 8.73 14.26
CA SER A 245 10.84 9.74 14.15
C SER A 245 10.31 11.06 14.70
N HIS A 246 11.03 11.63 15.66
CA HIS A 246 10.85 13.00 16.14
C HIS A 246 11.41 13.98 15.12
#